data_ca247567212e33321dc9cb722113df37
#
_entry.id   ca247567212e33321dc9cb722113df37
#
_cell.length_a   1.000
_cell.length_b   1.000
_cell.length_c   1.000
_cell.angle_alpha   90.00
_cell.angle_beta   90.00
_cell.angle_gamma   90.00
#
_symmetry.space_group_name_H-M   'P 1'
#
loop_
_entity.id
_entity.type
_entity.pdbx_description
1 polymer ?
#
loop_
_entity_poly.entity_id
_entity_poly.type
_entity_poly.pdbx_seq_one_letter_code
_entity_poly.pdbx_strand_id
1 'polypeptide(L)'
;MWNNDYGDSPFKDYEIRKATVEYGITSIGESAFLGCRGMTELTLPNSVTSIGGNAFEGCNGLTELILPNSVTSIGDCAFYGCTGMTELTLPNGVMSIGGNAFEGCSGLTELTLPNGVTSIGDGAFSGCRGLTELILPNSVSSIGDIAFTYCSGLEKITVESGNSCYDSRDNCNSIIDTEFNTLIVGCKSSVIPNSVTSIGYYAFYGCSGLTELTLPDSVASIGDGAFICCSDLSKITSLAEIPPVCGSGVFDGVNKTNCKLIVPIVSVIAYKQAEVWNEFSNIKGFSGVEVTVADKTRKIVVE
;
A
#
# COMPACT_ATOMS: atom_id res chain seq x y z
N MET A 1 -32.92 -6.68 15.07
CA MET A 1 -31.70 -7.49 15.28
C MET A 1 -31.81 -8.68 14.32
N TRP A 2 -31.11 -8.58 13.19
CA TRP A 2 -31.08 -9.67 12.21
C TRP A 2 -29.87 -10.53 12.54
N ASN A 3 -30.10 -11.70 13.12
CA ASN A 3 -29.09 -12.74 13.26
C ASN A 3 -29.08 -13.53 11.96
N ASN A 4 -28.07 -13.34 11.13
CA ASN A 4 -27.87 -14.15 9.96
C ASN A 4 -26.78 -15.19 10.28
N ASP A 5 -27.19 -16.43 10.42
CA ASP A 5 -26.30 -17.54 10.78
C ASP A 5 -25.42 -17.98 9.60
N TYR A 6 -25.18 -17.31 8.57
CA TYR A 6 -24.22 -17.63 7.49
C TYR A 6 -24.27 -16.57 6.34
N GLY A 7 -23.55 -15.48 6.47
CA GLY A 7 -22.89 -14.82 5.34
C GLY A 7 -23.69 -14.27 4.14
N ASP A 8 -25.00 -14.37 4.14
CA ASP A 8 -25.82 -13.89 3.03
C ASP A 8 -26.51 -12.58 3.37
N SER A 9 -26.43 -11.60 2.46
CA SER A 9 -27.23 -10.38 2.58
C SER A 9 -28.72 -10.70 2.63
N PRO A 10 -29.51 -10.07 3.52
CA PRO A 10 -30.98 -10.17 3.49
C PRO A 10 -31.59 -9.65 2.18
N PHE A 11 -30.80 -8.97 1.37
CA PHE A 11 -31.22 -8.34 0.11
C PHE A 11 -30.61 -9.01 -1.13
N LYS A 12 -29.94 -10.17 -1.02
CA LYS A 12 -29.22 -10.82 -2.13
C LYS A 12 -30.07 -11.09 -3.37
N ASP A 13 -31.37 -11.31 -3.15
CA ASP A 13 -32.33 -11.63 -4.23
C ASP A 13 -33.04 -10.38 -4.78
N TYR A 14 -32.66 -9.18 -4.33
CA TYR A 14 -33.29 -7.92 -4.73
C TYR A 14 -32.32 -7.04 -5.51
N GLU A 15 -32.80 -6.41 -6.57
CA GLU A 15 -32.07 -5.33 -7.25
C GLU A 15 -32.15 -4.02 -6.44
N ILE A 16 -31.33 -3.90 -5.40
CA ILE A 16 -31.27 -2.68 -4.61
C ILE A 16 -30.47 -1.61 -5.39
N ARG A 17 -31.10 -0.48 -5.68
CA ARG A 17 -30.46 0.68 -6.33
C ARG A 17 -30.23 1.84 -5.35
N LYS A 18 -31.11 1.95 -4.36
CA LYS A 18 -31.03 3.01 -3.36
C LYS A 18 -31.36 2.43 -1.99
N ALA A 19 -30.55 2.76 -1.00
CA ALA A 19 -30.80 2.44 0.39
C ALA A 19 -30.80 3.72 1.24
N THR A 20 -31.83 3.86 2.08
CA THR A 20 -31.92 4.92 3.08
C THR A 20 -32.11 4.24 4.43
N VAL A 21 -31.17 4.47 5.35
CA VAL A 21 -31.24 3.98 6.71
C VAL A 21 -31.94 5.04 7.58
N GLU A 22 -32.96 4.63 8.34
CA GLU A 22 -33.73 5.55 9.15
C GLU A 22 -32.98 5.97 10.41
N TYR A 23 -33.31 7.17 10.91
CA TYR A 23 -32.78 7.68 12.18
C TYR A 23 -33.12 6.75 13.34
N GLY A 24 -32.16 6.56 14.24
CA GLY A 24 -32.28 5.63 15.39
C GLY A 24 -31.54 4.31 15.17
N ILE A 25 -31.20 3.96 13.92
CA ILE A 25 -30.29 2.87 13.64
C ILE A 25 -28.87 3.33 13.99
N THR A 26 -28.19 2.56 14.83
CA THR A 26 -26.86 2.91 15.37
C THR A 26 -25.71 2.13 14.73
N SER A 27 -26.02 1.03 14.04
CA SER A 27 -25.00 0.23 13.35
C SER A 27 -25.56 -0.39 12.08
N ILE A 28 -24.70 -0.49 11.05
CA ILE A 28 -24.95 -1.36 9.91
C ILE A 28 -24.38 -2.73 10.24
N GLY A 29 -25.21 -3.76 10.24
CA GLY A 29 -24.82 -5.11 10.62
C GLY A 29 -23.86 -5.76 9.62
N GLU A 30 -23.25 -6.87 10.06
CA GLU A 30 -22.41 -7.71 9.20
C GLU A 30 -23.20 -8.18 7.97
N SER A 31 -22.58 -8.10 6.78
CA SER A 31 -23.12 -8.52 5.48
C SER A 31 -24.48 -7.87 5.10
N ALA A 32 -24.87 -6.76 5.73
CA ALA A 32 -26.22 -6.19 5.56
C ALA A 32 -26.58 -5.92 4.09
N PHE A 33 -25.65 -5.42 3.28
CA PHE A 33 -25.82 -5.13 1.86
C PHE A 33 -24.81 -5.90 0.98
N LEU A 34 -24.29 -7.01 1.47
CA LEU A 34 -23.34 -7.85 0.72
C LEU A 34 -23.87 -8.15 -0.69
N GLY A 35 -23.08 -7.82 -1.70
CA GLY A 35 -23.37 -8.12 -3.09
C GLY A 35 -24.48 -7.28 -3.73
N CYS A 36 -24.93 -6.19 -3.11
CA CYS A 36 -25.89 -5.26 -3.73
C CYS A 36 -25.25 -4.46 -4.87
N ARG A 37 -24.85 -5.16 -5.95
CA ARG A 37 -24.05 -4.62 -7.07
C ARG A 37 -24.69 -3.44 -7.80
N GLY A 38 -26.01 -3.37 -7.79
CA GLY A 38 -26.78 -2.32 -8.45
C GLY A 38 -26.97 -1.06 -7.60
N MET A 39 -26.52 -1.07 -6.33
CA MET A 39 -26.73 0.05 -5.42
C MET A 39 -25.85 1.24 -5.83
N THR A 40 -26.50 2.37 -6.16
CA THR A 40 -25.83 3.60 -6.58
C THR A 40 -25.95 4.72 -5.55
N GLU A 41 -26.89 4.61 -4.62
CA GLU A 41 -27.13 5.61 -3.59
C GLU A 41 -27.27 4.95 -2.21
N LEU A 42 -26.53 5.48 -1.23
CA LEU A 42 -26.62 5.09 0.17
C LEU A 42 -26.74 6.35 1.03
N THR A 43 -27.79 6.40 1.87
CA THR A 43 -27.96 7.48 2.85
C THR A 43 -27.95 6.90 4.26
N LEU A 44 -26.98 7.34 5.06
CA LEU A 44 -26.83 6.95 6.46
C LEU A 44 -27.11 8.14 7.38
N PRO A 45 -27.93 7.98 8.46
CA PRO A 45 -28.18 9.04 9.42
C PRO A 45 -27.03 9.22 10.41
N ASN A 46 -26.97 10.38 11.07
CA ASN A 46 -25.97 10.66 12.10
C ASN A 46 -26.14 9.83 13.39
N SER A 47 -27.09 8.89 13.44
CA SER A 47 -27.18 7.91 14.52
C SER A 47 -26.28 6.68 14.30
N VAL A 48 -25.80 6.44 13.07
CA VAL A 48 -24.91 5.31 12.76
C VAL A 48 -23.51 5.60 13.28
N THR A 49 -23.00 4.73 14.12
CA THR A 49 -21.67 4.84 14.76
C THR A 49 -20.68 3.77 14.27
N SER A 50 -21.16 2.69 13.66
CA SER A 50 -20.30 1.60 13.17
C SER A 50 -20.83 0.95 11.90
N ILE A 51 -19.90 0.52 11.06
CA ILE A 51 -20.13 -0.30 9.88
C ILE A 51 -19.56 -1.69 10.16
N GLY A 52 -20.38 -2.72 10.07
CA GLY A 52 -19.97 -4.12 10.30
C GLY A 52 -19.15 -4.72 9.18
N GLY A 53 -18.60 -5.91 9.45
CA GLY A 53 -17.82 -6.64 8.46
C GLY A 53 -18.65 -7.00 7.21
N ASN A 54 -18.04 -6.97 6.03
CA ASN A 54 -18.67 -7.29 4.74
C ASN A 54 -19.96 -6.49 4.43
N ALA A 55 -20.26 -5.44 5.21
CA ALA A 55 -21.56 -4.76 5.17
C ALA A 55 -21.97 -4.29 3.77
N PHE A 56 -21.03 -3.84 2.96
CA PHE A 56 -21.22 -3.37 1.59
C PHE A 56 -20.27 -4.06 0.60
N GLU A 57 -19.75 -5.23 0.94
CA GLU A 57 -18.88 -5.98 0.04
C GLU A 57 -19.51 -6.17 -1.33
N GLY A 58 -18.76 -5.86 -2.39
CA GLY A 58 -19.20 -6.01 -3.77
C GLY A 58 -20.32 -5.06 -4.22
N CYS A 59 -20.57 -3.97 -3.50
CA CYS A 59 -21.50 -2.91 -3.93
C CYS A 59 -20.88 -2.07 -5.05
N ASN A 60 -20.69 -2.67 -6.22
CA ASN A 60 -19.91 -2.09 -7.33
C ASN A 60 -20.54 -0.84 -7.95
N GLY A 61 -21.84 -0.62 -7.74
CA GLY A 61 -22.56 0.56 -8.23
C GLY A 61 -22.33 1.82 -7.41
N LEU A 62 -21.81 1.71 -6.17
CA LEU A 62 -21.52 2.87 -5.33
C LEU A 62 -20.32 3.63 -5.91
N THR A 63 -20.57 4.86 -6.39
CA THR A 63 -19.53 5.73 -6.96
C THR A 63 -18.98 6.71 -5.92
N GLU A 64 -19.81 7.06 -4.95
CA GLU A 64 -19.49 7.97 -3.84
C GLU A 64 -19.95 7.36 -2.53
N LEU A 65 -19.17 7.53 -1.48
CA LEU A 65 -19.51 7.10 -0.14
C LEU A 65 -19.38 8.26 0.83
N ILE A 66 -20.53 8.70 1.35
CA ILE A 66 -20.60 9.73 2.40
C ILE A 66 -20.96 9.06 3.72
N LEU A 67 -19.98 8.92 4.59
CA LEU A 67 -20.18 8.41 5.95
C LEU A 67 -20.50 9.58 6.90
N PRO A 68 -21.48 9.41 7.82
CA PRO A 68 -21.78 10.44 8.82
C PRO A 68 -20.64 10.59 9.84
N ASN A 69 -20.48 11.80 10.39
CA ASN A 69 -19.42 12.10 11.38
C ASN A 69 -19.50 11.28 12.69
N SER A 70 -20.59 10.59 12.90
CA SER A 70 -20.79 9.68 14.03
C SER A 70 -20.09 8.34 13.88
N VAL A 71 -19.68 7.96 12.65
CA VAL A 71 -19.00 6.68 12.42
C VAL A 71 -17.59 6.72 13.01
N THR A 72 -17.32 5.75 13.88
CA THR A 72 -16.03 5.61 14.58
C THR A 72 -15.24 4.38 14.19
N SER A 73 -15.88 3.39 13.56
CA SER A 73 -15.22 2.15 13.13
C SER A 73 -15.80 1.62 11.83
N ILE A 74 -14.91 1.05 11.01
CA ILE A 74 -15.21 0.35 9.77
C ILE A 74 -14.69 -1.07 9.93
N GLY A 75 -15.57 -2.06 9.79
CA GLY A 75 -15.26 -3.47 9.95
C GLY A 75 -14.46 -4.08 8.79
N ASP A 76 -14.02 -5.32 9.00
CA ASP A 76 -13.28 -6.06 8.01
C ASP A 76 -14.09 -6.27 6.73
N CYS A 77 -13.47 -6.12 5.57
CA CYS A 77 -14.09 -6.25 4.25
C CYS A 77 -15.33 -5.37 4.03
N ALA A 78 -15.56 -4.33 4.85
CA ALA A 78 -16.83 -3.57 4.84
C ALA A 78 -17.22 -3.03 3.45
N PHE A 79 -16.24 -2.63 2.63
CA PHE A 79 -16.40 -2.14 1.26
C PHE A 79 -15.51 -2.90 0.27
N TYR A 80 -15.17 -4.16 0.59
CA TYR A 80 -14.36 -5.01 -0.28
C TYR A 80 -14.94 -5.06 -1.70
N GLY A 81 -14.11 -4.80 -2.70
CA GLY A 81 -14.51 -4.90 -4.11
C GLY A 81 -15.53 -3.86 -4.57
N CYS A 82 -15.75 -2.75 -3.87
CA CYS A 82 -16.57 -1.64 -4.33
C CYS A 82 -15.86 -0.89 -5.49
N THR A 83 -15.77 -1.55 -6.66
CA THR A 83 -14.95 -1.08 -7.80
C THR A 83 -15.43 0.21 -8.44
N GLY A 84 -16.69 0.61 -8.22
CA GLY A 84 -17.25 1.86 -8.73
C GLY A 84 -16.87 3.10 -7.91
N MET A 85 -16.37 2.92 -6.69
CA MET A 85 -16.04 4.03 -5.80
C MET A 85 -14.87 4.84 -6.36
N THR A 86 -15.07 6.15 -6.56
CA THR A 86 -14.03 7.05 -7.11
C THR A 86 -13.41 7.95 -6.05
N GLU A 87 -14.19 8.33 -5.05
CA GLU A 87 -13.75 9.19 -3.94
C GLU A 87 -14.12 8.55 -2.60
N LEU A 88 -13.23 8.66 -1.63
CA LEU A 88 -13.47 8.24 -0.25
C LEU A 88 -12.97 9.31 0.71
N THR A 89 -13.91 9.95 1.39
CA THR A 89 -13.62 10.84 2.51
C THR A 89 -14.15 10.21 3.79
N LEU A 90 -13.23 9.79 4.66
CA LEU A 90 -13.58 9.25 5.95
C LEU A 90 -13.85 10.38 6.95
N PRO A 91 -14.90 10.26 7.81
CA PRO A 91 -15.19 11.28 8.80
C PRO A 91 -14.17 11.29 9.94
N ASN A 92 -14.00 12.44 10.58
CA ASN A 92 -13.01 12.65 11.65
C ASN A 92 -13.19 11.73 12.88
N GLY A 93 -14.34 11.10 13.02
CA GLY A 93 -14.63 10.14 14.11
C GLY A 93 -13.99 8.78 13.93
N VAL A 94 -13.58 8.42 12.70
CA VAL A 94 -13.03 7.10 12.42
C VAL A 94 -11.65 6.95 13.05
N MET A 95 -11.50 5.97 13.93
CA MET A 95 -10.27 5.64 14.63
C MET A 95 -9.58 4.40 14.07
N SER A 96 -10.35 3.46 13.51
CA SER A 96 -9.81 2.23 12.94
C SER A 96 -10.48 1.84 11.62
N ILE A 97 -9.68 1.33 10.71
CA ILE A 97 -10.10 0.75 9.43
C ILE A 97 -9.77 -0.73 9.50
N GLY A 98 -10.78 -1.59 9.32
CA GLY A 98 -10.65 -3.03 9.40
C GLY A 98 -9.80 -3.65 8.29
N GLY A 99 -9.46 -4.92 8.44
CA GLY A 99 -8.73 -5.68 7.42
C GLY A 99 -9.53 -5.75 6.11
N ASN A 100 -8.84 -5.57 4.98
CA ASN A 100 -9.43 -5.60 3.62
C ASN A 100 -10.64 -4.66 3.43
N ALA A 101 -10.83 -3.67 4.31
CA ALA A 101 -12.06 -2.85 4.33
C ALA A 101 -12.38 -2.18 3.00
N PHE A 102 -11.37 -1.76 2.24
CA PHE A 102 -11.48 -1.16 0.90
C PHE A 102 -10.64 -1.92 -0.14
N GLU A 103 -10.31 -3.20 0.13
CA GLU A 103 -9.55 -4.00 -0.83
C GLU A 103 -10.31 -4.10 -2.16
N GLY A 104 -9.56 -3.90 -3.26
CA GLY A 104 -10.12 -3.98 -4.61
C GLY A 104 -11.02 -2.82 -5.01
N CYS A 105 -11.11 -1.72 -4.24
CA CYS A 105 -11.76 -0.48 -4.67
C CYS A 105 -10.95 0.18 -5.80
N SER A 106 -10.88 -0.51 -6.96
CA SER A 106 -9.96 -0.16 -8.05
C SER A 106 -10.27 1.15 -8.76
N GLY A 107 -11.49 1.67 -8.62
CA GLY A 107 -11.90 2.99 -9.12
C GLY A 107 -11.46 4.16 -8.25
N LEU A 108 -11.02 3.90 -7.00
CA LEU A 108 -10.68 4.93 -6.04
C LEU A 108 -9.46 5.73 -6.50
N THR A 109 -9.65 7.02 -6.80
CA THR A 109 -8.60 7.94 -7.23
C THR A 109 -8.16 8.88 -6.12
N GLU A 110 -9.07 9.21 -5.19
CA GLU A 110 -8.85 10.13 -4.09
C GLU A 110 -9.19 9.47 -2.76
N LEU A 111 -8.27 9.56 -1.80
CA LEU A 111 -8.41 9.04 -0.46
C LEU A 111 -8.00 10.11 0.55
N THR A 112 -8.93 10.49 1.43
CA THR A 112 -8.64 11.34 2.57
C THR A 112 -8.78 10.56 3.88
N LEU A 113 -7.65 10.34 4.54
CA LEU A 113 -7.60 9.76 5.89
C LEU A 113 -7.65 10.89 6.93
N PRO A 114 -8.58 10.85 7.90
CA PRO A 114 -8.68 11.90 8.90
C PRO A 114 -7.64 11.72 10.02
N ASN A 115 -7.32 12.83 10.70
CA ASN A 115 -6.39 12.86 11.84
C ASN A 115 -6.86 12.05 13.08
N GLY A 116 -8.01 11.38 13.02
CA GLY A 116 -8.49 10.47 14.05
C GLY A 116 -8.03 9.03 13.87
N VAL A 117 -7.62 8.64 12.65
CA VAL A 117 -7.24 7.26 12.35
C VAL A 117 -5.93 6.91 13.03
N THR A 118 -5.95 5.87 13.86
CA THR A 118 -4.78 5.34 14.58
C THR A 118 -4.31 4.02 14.03
N SER A 119 -5.21 3.23 13.40
CA SER A 119 -4.87 1.93 12.83
C SER A 119 -5.51 1.68 11.48
N ILE A 120 -4.73 1.10 10.57
CA ILE A 120 -5.12 0.63 9.24
C ILE A 120 -4.86 -0.88 9.24
N GLY A 121 -5.90 -1.68 8.96
CA GLY A 121 -5.83 -3.14 9.00
C GLY A 121 -5.09 -3.75 7.82
N ASP A 122 -4.87 -5.07 7.90
CA ASP A 122 -4.21 -5.85 6.85
C ASP A 122 -4.98 -5.72 5.55
N GLY A 123 -4.28 -5.46 4.44
CA GLY A 123 -4.90 -5.34 3.12
C GLY A 123 -5.93 -4.22 2.95
N ALA A 124 -6.08 -3.30 3.91
CA ALA A 124 -7.21 -2.37 3.97
C ALA A 124 -7.47 -1.59 2.67
N PHE A 125 -6.43 -1.25 1.92
CA PHE A 125 -6.50 -0.55 0.63
C PHE A 125 -5.79 -1.32 -0.49
N SER A 126 -5.53 -2.61 -0.30
CA SER A 126 -4.89 -3.45 -1.31
C SER A 126 -5.69 -3.41 -2.62
N GLY A 127 -5.03 -3.27 -3.76
CA GLY A 127 -5.69 -3.24 -5.06
C GLY A 127 -6.46 -1.96 -5.39
N CYS A 128 -6.31 -0.87 -4.64
CA CYS A 128 -6.81 0.46 -5.00
C CYS A 128 -5.97 1.05 -6.14
N ARG A 129 -6.12 0.48 -7.35
CA ARG A 129 -5.23 0.75 -8.51
C ARG A 129 -5.34 2.15 -9.06
N GLY A 130 -6.48 2.82 -8.84
CA GLY A 130 -6.73 4.19 -9.27
C GLY A 130 -6.06 5.24 -8.38
N LEU A 131 -5.68 4.87 -7.14
CA LEU A 131 -5.12 5.80 -6.16
C LEU A 131 -3.78 6.36 -6.63
N THR A 132 -3.68 7.71 -6.69
CA THR A 132 -2.49 8.39 -7.20
C THR A 132 -1.64 9.01 -6.09
N GLU A 133 -2.26 9.40 -4.98
CA GLU A 133 -1.58 10.01 -3.82
C GLU A 133 -2.07 9.35 -2.53
N LEU A 134 -1.15 9.16 -1.59
CA LEU A 134 -1.42 8.74 -0.22
C LEU A 134 -0.82 9.74 0.75
N ILE A 135 -1.66 10.33 1.60
CA ILE A 135 -1.22 11.15 2.74
C ILE A 135 -1.55 10.36 4.00
N LEU A 136 -0.51 9.94 4.72
CA LEU A 136 -0.65 9.23 5.99
C LEU A 136 -0.68 10.25 7.13
N PRO A 137 -1.79 10.34 7.91
CA PRO A 137 -1.90 11.27 9.03
C PRO A 137 -0.88 10.98 10.15
N ASN A 138 -0.57 12.00 10.91
CA ASN A 138 0.36 11.87 12.04
C ASN A 138 -0.20 11.02 13.20
N SER A 139 -1.50 10.77 13.23
CA SER A 139 -2.18 9.93 14.22
C SER A 139 -2.00 8.43 14.00
N VAL A 140 -1.67 8.01 12.77
CA VAL A 140 -1.53 6.57 12.45
C VAL A 140 -0.30 6.01 13.14
N SER A 141 -0.51 5.00 13.98
CA SER A 141 0.53 4.28 14.72
C SER A 141 0.65 2.81 14.34
N SER A 142 -0.29 2.28 13.55
CA SER A 142 -0.27 0.90 13.09
C SER A 142 -0.77 0.80 11.65
N ILE A 143 0.02 0.15 10.79
CA ILE A 143 -0.33 -0.22 9.43
C ILE A 143 -0.17 -1.73 9.32
N GLY A 144 -1.23 -2.42 8.96
CA GLY A 144 -1.25 -3.86 8.78
C GLY A 144 -0.49 -4.31 7.53
N ASP A 145 -0.22 -5.61 7.47
CA ASP A 145 0.46 -6.23 6.34
C ASP A 145 -0.31 -5.98 5.04
N ILE A 146 0.43 -5.78 3.96
CA ILE A 146 -0.13 -5.60 2.60
C ILE A 146 -1.18 -4.48 2.44
N ALA A 147 -1.29 -3.55 3.41
CA ALA A 147 -2.35 -2.54 3.44
C ALA A 147 -2.48 -1.71 2.15
N PHE A 148 -1.39 -1.45 1.44
CA PHE A 148 -1.34 -0.64 0.20
C PHE A 148 -0.71 -1.38 -0.98
N THR A 149 -0.70 -2.70 -0.97
CA THR A 149 -0.20 -3.50 -2.09
C THR A 149 -1.09 -3.35 -3.33
N TYR A 150 -0.54 -3.59 -4.52
CA TYR A 150 -1.26 -3.43 -5.79
C TYR A 150 -1.90 -2.05 -6.03
N CYS A 151 -1.52 -1.01 -5.30
CA CYS A 151 -1.87 0.37 -5.60
C CYS A 151 -1.01 0.89 -6.76
N SER A 152 -1.13 0.26 -7.94
CA SER A 152 -0.23 0.49 -9.09
C SER A 152 -0.29 1.90 -9.67
N GLY A 153 -1.36 2.65 -9.39
CA GLY A 153 -1.49 4.06 -9.75
C GLY A 153 -0.66 5.01 -8.89
N LEU A 154 -0.21 4.54 -7.71
CA LEU A 154 0.36 5.43 -6.70
C LEU A 154 1.68 6.07 -7.16
N GLU A 155 1.71 7.39 -7.13
CA GLU A 155 2.85 8.22 -7.56
C GLU A 155 3.46 9.00 -6.40
N LYS A 156 2.65 9.31 -5.39
CA LYS A 156 3.09 10.14 -4.28
C LYS A 156 2.64 9.57 -2.95
N ILE A 157 3.59 9.46 -2.02
CA ILE A 157 3.36 9.06 -0.64
C ILE A 157 3.97 10.11 0.27
N THR A 158 3.17 10.61 1.20
CA THR A 158 3.62 11.59 2.21
C THR A 158 3.14 11.13 3.58
N VAL A 159 4.01 11.17 4.56
CA VAL A 159 3.65 11.02 5.97
C VAL A 159 3.64 12.41 6.60
N GLU A 160 2.55 12.79 7.27
CA GLU A 160 2.45 14.08 7.94
C GLU A 160 3.51 14.24 9.03
N SER A 161 4.01 15.45 9.17
CA SER A 161 5.00 15.78 10.18
C SER A 161 4.46 15.54 11.59
N GLY A 162 5.31 14.98 12.47
CA GLY A 162 4.94 14.66 13.84
C GLY A 162 4.36 13.25 14.04
N ASN A 163 4.25 12.43 13.00
CA ASN A 163 4.00 11.02 13.19
C ASN A 163 5.18 10.39 13.92
N SER A 164 4.90 9.62 15.00
CA SER A 164 5.93 9.05 15.87
C SER A 164 6.45 7.69 15.42
N CYS A 165 5.73 7.02 14.53
CA CYS A 165 6.03 5.65 14.09
C CYS A 165 6.57 5.60 12.66
N TYR A 166 6.13 6.54 11.82
CA TYR A 166 6.40 6.53 10.39
C TYR A 166 6.89 7.88 9.89
N ASP A 167 7.66 7.87 8.83
CA ASP A 167 8.01 9.08 8.08
C ASP A 167 8.16 8.83 6.57
N SER A 168 8.29 9.93 5.82
CA SER A 168 8.64 9.95 4.40
C SER A 168 9.82 10.89 4.18
N ARG A 169 10.90 10.66 4.98
CA ARG A 169 12.12 11.48 4.99
C ARG A 169 12.71 11.65 3.60
N ASP A 170 13.39 12.78 3.38
CA ASP A 170 14.06 13.11 2.11
C ASP A 170 13.11 13.16 0.89
N ASN A 171 11.78 13.32 1.11
CA ASN A 171 10.75 13.25 0.08
C ASN A 171 10.80 11.93 -0.71
N CYS A 172 11.01 10.82 -0.01
CA CYS A 172 11.28 9.51 -0.61
C CYS A 172 10.08 8.86 -1.31
N ASN A 173 8.86 9.46 -1.23
CA ASN A 173 7.63 8.85 -1.73
C ASN A 173 7.41 7.41 -1.22
N SER A 174 7.63 7.20 0.07
CA SER A 174 7.51 5.90 0.73
C SER A 174 7.08 6.10 2.18
N ILE A 175 6.57 5.04 2.80
CA ILE A 175 6.39 4.99 4.26
C ILE A 175 7.57 4.20 4.84
N ILE A 176 8.27 4.82 5.77
CA ILE A 176 9.39 4.23 6.49
C ILE A 176 9.00 4.07 7.95
N ASP A 177 9.11 2.86 8.48
CA ASP A 177 9.08 2.59 9.90
C ASP A 177 10.32 3.18 10.56
N THR A 178 10.12 4.11 11.51
CA THR A 178 11.21 4.89 12.12
C THR A 178 12.00 4.09 13.16
N GLU A 179 11.39 3.08 13.78
CA GLU A 179 12.04 2.24 14.79
C GLU A 179 13.09 1.31 14.14
N PHE A 180 12.71 0.69 13.01
CA PHE A 180 13.57 -0.29 12.34
C PHE A 180 14.30 0.28 11.11
N ASN A 181 14.02 1.53 10.71
CA ASN A 181 14.47 2.11 9.45
C ASN A 181 14.15 1.22 8.24
N THR A 182 12.96 0.63 8.26
CA THR A 182 12.45 -0.27 7.24
C THR A 182 11.47 0.46 6.33
N LEU A 183 11.69 0.45 5.02
CA LEU A 183 10.73 0.93 4.05
C LEU A 183 9.61 -0.12 3.94
N ILE A 184 8.39 0.23 4.39
CA ILE A 184 7.25 -0.70 4.46
C ILE A 184 6.25 -0.52 3.32
N VAL A 185 6.14 0.67 2.73
CA VAL A 185 5.29 0.94 1.55
C VAL A 185 6.05 1.82 0.58
N GLY A 186 6.19 1.36 -0.64
CA GLY A 186 6.74 2.12 -1.75
C GLY A 186 5.77 2.28 -2.91
N CYS A 187 6.13 3.14 -3.86
CA CYS A 187 5.38 3.37 -5.10
C CYS A 187 6.34 3.49 -6.29
N LYS A 188 5.80 3.67 -7.49
CA LYS A 188 6.60 3.72 -8.74
C LYS A 188 7.62 4.86 -8.81
N SER A 189 7.45 5.91 -8.01
CA SER A 189 8.35 7.07 -7.95
C SER A 189 9.18 7.13 -6.66
N SER A 190 9.21 6.06 -5.87
CA SER A 190 9.96 6.01 -4.61
C SER A 190 11.47 6.09 -4.85
N VAL A 191 12.11 6.85 -3.96
CA VAL A 191 13.58 6.92 -3.85
C VAL A 191 13.96 6.41 -2.46
N ILE A 192 14.79 5.37 -2.39
CA ILE A 192 15.18 4.77 -1.12
C ILE A 192 16.26 5.63 -0.45
N PRO A 193 16.01 6.23 0.73
CA PRO A 193 17.00 7.03 1.45
C PRO A 193 18.18 6.19 1.97
N ASN A 194 19.36 6.81 2.09
CA ASN A 194 20.55 6.16 2.63
C ASN A 194 20.45 5.77 4.12
N SER A 195 19.39 6.20 4.81
CA SER A 195 19.11 5.82 6.19
C SER A 195 18.27 4.52 6.29
N VAL A 196 17.72 4.03 5.18
CA VAL A 196 16.96 2.79 5.14
C VAL A 196 17.92 1.60 5.20
N THR A 197 17.68 0.69 6.14
CA THR A 197 18.52 -0.51 6.35
C THR A 197 17.87 -1.78 5.82
N SER A 198 16.54 -1.77 5.62
CA SER A 198 15.81 -2.90 5.05
C SER A 198 14.61 -2.46 4.23
N ILE A 199 14.26 -3.29 3.25
CA ILE A 199 12.99 -3.19 2.51
C ILE A 199 12.05 -4.22 3.11
N GLY A 200 10.88 -3.78 3.51
CA GLY A 200 9.89 -4.61 4.19
C GLY A 200 9.24 -5.66 3.28
N TYR A 201 8.54 -6.54 3.92
CA TYR A 201 7.68 -7.55 3.31
C TYR A 201 6.65 -6.89 2.38
N TYR A 202 6.58 -7.35 1.13
CA TYR A 202 5.67 -6.82 0.08
C TYR A 202 5.70 -5.30 -0.15
N ALA A 203 6.76 -4.60 0.24
CA ALA A 203 6.82 -3.13 0.24
C ALA A 203 6.51 -2.47 -1.11
N PHE A 204 6.84 -3.11 -2.23
CA PHE A 204 6.55 -2.65 -3.61
C PHE A 204 5.67 -3.64 -4.38
N TYR A 205 4.94 -4.52 -3.70
CA TYR A 205 4.14 -5.54 -4.37
C TYR A 205 3.11 -4.93 -5.32
N GLY A 206 3.20 -5.29 -6.59
CA GLY A 206 2.30 -4.80 -7.65
C GLY A 206 2.60 -3.38 -8.14
N CYS A 207 3.75 -2.80 -7.80
CA CYS A 207 4.22 -1.53 -8.36
C CYS A 207 4.68 -1.73 -9.81
N SER A 208 3.73 -2.06 -10.72
CA SER A 208 4.03 -2.41 -12.11
C SER A 208 4.70 -1.28 -12.90
N GLY A 209 4.49 -0.01 -12.52
CA GLY A 209 5.13 1.15 -13.14
C GLY A 209 6.53 1.51 -12.60
N LEU A 210 7.09 0.73 -11.66
CA LEU A 210 8.46 0.91 -11.18
C LEU A 210 9.42 0.41 -12.26
N THR A 211 10.14 1.32 -12.92
CA THR A 211 11.03 0.97 -14.05
C THR A 211 12.50 0.84 -13.65
N GLU A 212 12.94 1.61 -12.68
CA GLU A 212 14.30 1.62 -12.14
C GLU A 212 14.29 1.64 -10.61
N LEU A 213 15.22 0.95 -10.00
CA LEU A 213 15.41 0.88 -8.56
C LEU A 213 16.87 1.14 -8.20
N THR A 214 17.11 2.03 -7.23
CA THR A 214 18.44 2.16 -6.63
C THR A 214 18.36 1.74 -5.16
N LEU A 215 19.14 0.73 -4.80
CA LEU A 215 19.32 0.28 -3.43
C LEU A 215 20.58 0.93 -2.85
N PRO A 216 20.47 1.77 -1.82
CA PRO A 216 21.61 2.32 -1.10
C PRO A 216 22.49 1.21 -0.50
N ASP A 217 23.73 1.53 -0.21
CA ASP A 217 24.68 0.61 0.45
C ASP A 217 24.29 0.27 1.90
N SER A 218 23.41 1.06 2.49
CA SER A 218 22.80 0.82 3.82
C SER A 218 21.82 -0.35 3.84
N VAL A 219 21.20 -0.71 2.70
CA VAL A 219 20.20 -1.78 2.64
C VAL A 219 20.89 -3.13 2.77
N ALA A 220 20.68 -3.80 3.91
CA ALA A 220 21.25 -5.10 4.22
C ALA A 220 20.29 -6.26 3.93
N SER A 221 18.96 -6.02 3.91
CA SER A 221 17.97 -7.07 3.69
C SER A 221 16.76 -6.58 2.90
N ILE A 222 16.12 -7.52 2.20
CA ILE A 222 14.91 -7.32 1.42
C ILE A 222 13.93 -8.43 1.81
N GLY A 223 12.76 -8.05 2.31
CA GLY A 223 11.74 -8.96 2.79
C GLY A 223 11.07 -9.78 1.69
N ASP A 224 10.34 -10.83 2.09
CA ASP A 224 9.62 -11.71 1.17
C ASP A 224 8.72 -10.90 0.24
N GLY A 225 8.74 -11.23 -1.02
CA GLY A 225 7.87 -10.66 -2.02
C GLY A 225 7.98 -9.15 -2.25
N ALA A 226 9.03 -8.49 -1.75
CA ALA A 226 9.11 -7.02 -1.74
C ALA A 226 8.87 -6.36 -3.11
N PHE A 227 9.26 -7.00 -4.20
CA PHE A 227 9.10 -6.50 -5.57
C PHE A 227 8.30 -7.46 -6.47
N ILE A 228 7.44 -8.31 -5.88
CA ILE A 228 6.55 -9.17 -6.69
C ILE A 228 5.71 -8.31 -7.62
N CYS A 229 5.56 -8.77 -8.89
CA CYS A 229 4.75 -8.10 -9.91
C CYS A 229 5.21 -6.67 -10.25
N CYS A 230 6.47 -6.28 -9.97
CA CYS A 230 7.08 -5.08 -10.53
C CYS A 230 7.49 -5.36 -11.99
N SER A 231 6.49 -5.54 -12.88
CA SER A 231 6.71 -6.08 -14.25
C SER A 231 7.54 -5.21 -15.15
N ASP A 232 7.54 -3.89 -14.92
CA ASP A 232 8.28 -2.92 -15.76
C ASP A 232 9.71 -2.66 -15.26
N LEU A 233 10.12 -3.34 -14.15
CA LEU A 233 11.43 -3.17 -13.57
C LEU A 233 12.52 -3.69 -14.52
N SER A 234 13.24 -2.76 -15.13
CA SER A 234 14.24 -3.03 -16.17
C SER A 234 15.68 -2.77 -15.73
N LYS A 235 15.84 -2.06 -14.59
CA LYS A 235 17.16 -1.72 -14.05
C LYS A 235 17.13 -1.70 -12.52
N ILE A 236 18.07 -2.40 -11.92
CA ILE A 236 18.36 -2.34 -10.48
C ILE A 236 19.81 -1.91 -10.32
N THR A 237 20.03 -0.86 -9.54
CA THR A 237 21.39 -0.46 -9.13
C THR A 237 21.52 -0.71 -7.65
N SER A 238 22.38 -1.63 -7.25
CA SER A 238 22.72 -1.83 -5.84
C SER A 238 24.08 -1.22 -5.54
N LEU A 239 24.11 -0.32 -4.56
CA LEU A 239 25.35 0.32 -4.12
C LEU A 239 26.11 -0.48 -3.06
N ALA A 240 25.48 -1.54 -2.53
CA ALA A 240 26.06 -2.39 -1.49
C ALA A 240 27.19 -3.27 -2.04
N GLU A 241 28.32 -3.30 -1.36
CA GLU A 241 29.43 -4.20 -1.71
C GLU A 241 29.11 -5.66 -1.33
N ILE A 242 28.32 -5.86 -0.28
CA ILE A 242 27.78 -7.16 0.14
C ILE A 242 26.33 -7.23 -0.37
N PRO A 243 25.97 -8.24 -1.19
CA PRO A 243 24.59 -8.39 -1.66
C PRO A 243 23.61 -8.42 -0.48
N PRO A 244 22.53 -7.59 -0.51
CA PRO A 244 21.47 -7.68 0.49
C PRO A 244 20.90 -9.09 0.57
N VAL A 245 20.62 -9.56 1.79
CA VAL A 245 19.93 -10.84 2.01
C VAL A 245 18.49 -10.70 1.54
N CYS A 246 18.06 -11.59 0.66
CA CYS A 246 16.71 -11.60 0.11
C CYS A 246 15.85 -12.66 0.77
N GLY A 247 14.59 -12.31 1.06
CA GLY A 247 13.55 -13.28 1.40
C GLY A 247 13.06 -14.08 0.19
N SER A 248 11.98 -14.82 0.36
CA SER A 248 11.37 -15.64 -0.68
C SER A 248 10.64 -14.79 -1.73
N GLY A 249 10.76 -15.14 -3.02
CA GLY A 249 9.98 -14.56 -4.11
C GLY A 249 10.18 -13.06 -4.33
N VAL A 250 11.28 -12.47 -3.85
CA VAL A 250 11.51 -11.01 -3.86
C VAL A 250 11.23 -10.38 -5.21
N PHE A 251 11.68 -10.99 -6.32
CA PHE A 251 11.56 -10.48 -7.68
C PHE A 251 10.65 -11.35 -8.56
N ASP A 252 9.66 -12.04 -7.99
CA ASP A 252 8.72 -12.82 -8.80
C ASP A 252 7.87 -11.91 -9.69
N GLY A 253 7.76 -12.28 -10.97
CA GLY A 253 7.10 -11.44 -11.99
C GLY A 253 8.01 -10.36 -12.61
N VAL A 254 9.25 -10.16 -12.11
CA VAL A 254 10.26 -9.34 -12.76
C VAL A 254 10.98 -10.15 -13.85
N ASN A 255 11.18 -9.58 -15.02
CA ASN A 255 11.95 -10.22 -16.08
C ASN A 255 13.46 -10.18 -15.81
N LYS A 256 13.96 -11.11 -14.97
CA LYS A 256 15.35 -11.18 -14.52
C LYS A 256 16.36 -11.40 -15.66
N THR A 257 15.91 -11.88 -16.83
CA THR A 257 16.75 -12.04 -18.02
C THR A 257 17.07 -10.70 -18.66
N ASN A 258 16.10 -9.80 -18.73
CA ASN A 258 16.24 -8.49 -19.38
C ASN A 258 16.57 -7.36 -18.41
N CYS A 259 16.22 -7.51 -17.13
CA CYS A 259 16.53 -6.53 -16.11
C CYS A 259 18.04 -6.41 -15.90
N LYS A 260 18.58 -5.19 -16.01
CA LYS A 260 19.99 -4.92 -15.75
C LYS A 260 20.20 -4.81 -14.25
N LEU A 261 21.09 -5.64 -13.70
CA LEU A 261 21.58 -5.50 -12.34
C LEU A 261 22.97 -4.86 -12.35
N ILE A 262 23.06 -3.65 -11.81
CA ILE A 262 24.29 -2.86 -11.76
C ILE A 262 24.79 -2.84 -10.32
N VAL A 263 26.03 -3.30 -10.08
CA VAL A 263 26.61 -3.48 -8.75
C VAL A 263 28.05 -2.94 -8.71
N PRO A 264 28.64 -2.69 -7.54
CA PRO A 264 30.06 -2.35 -7.47
C PRO A 264 30.92 -3.38 -8.19
N ILE A 265 31.90 -2.94 -8.99
CA ILE A 265 32.69 -3.84 -9.83
C ILE A 265 33.40 -4.94 -9.01
N VAL A 266 33.80 -4.60 -7.79
CA VAL A 266 34.45 -5.53 -6.86
C VAL A 266 33.49 -6.61 -6.36
N SER A 267 32.18 -6.37 -6.44
CA SER A 267 31.12 -7.23 -5.90
C SER A 267 30.42 -8.11 -6.95
N VAL A 268 30.77 -7.96 -8.23
CA VAL A 268 30.12 -8.73 -9.32
C VAL A 268 30.12 -10.24 -9.07
N ILE A 269 31.22 -10.78 -8.54
CA ILE A 269 31.32 -12.22 -8.23
C ILE A 269 30.39 -12.58 -7.08
N ALA A 270 30.33 -11.74 -6.03
CA ALA A 270 29.48 -11.97 -4.88
C ALA A 270 28.00 -12.00 -5.27
N TYR A 271 27.52 -11.04 -6.09
CA TYR A 271 26.15 -11.02 -6.60
C TYR A 271 25.81 -12.22 -7.49
N LYS A 272 26.75 -12.69 -8.32
CA LYS A 272 26.57 -13.91 -9.12
C LYS A 272 26.47 -15.19 -8.31
N GLN A 273 26.91 -15.18 -7.06
CA GLN A 273 26.87 -16.33 -6.15
C GLN A 273 25.77 -16.20 -5.11
N ALA A 274 25.26 -14.99 -4.85
CA ALA A 274 24.22 -14.75 -3.85
C ALA A 274 22.87 -15.27 -4.34
N GLU A 275 22.14 -15.94 -3.45
CA GLU A 275 20.77 -16.41 -3.68
C GLU A 275 19.87 -15.28 -4.11
N VAL A 276 18.89 -15.55 -4.99
CA VAL A 276 18.00 -14.58 -5.65
C VAL A 276 18.73 -13.68 -6.65
N TRP A 277 19.88 -13.09 -6.29
CA TRP A 277 20.66 -12.22 -7.18
C TRP A 277 21.29 -12.97 -8.36
N ASN A 278 21.67 -14.22 -8.17
CA ASN A 278 22.23 -15.09 -9.21
C ASN A 278 21.25 -15.45 -10.34
N GLU A 279 19.95 -15.17 -10.14
CA GLU A 279 18.91 -15.35 -11.16
C GLU A 279 18.93 -14.28 -12.24
N PHE A 280 19.59 -13.13 -12.00
CA PHE A 280 19.73 -12.06 -12.98
C PHE A 280 20.80 -12.42 -14.01
N SER A 281 20.41 -12.50 -15.29
CA SER A 281 21.33 -12.85 -16.37
C SER A 281 22.26 -11.70 -16.78
N ASN A 282 21.91 -10.45 -16.45
CA ASN A 282 22.61 -9.25 -16.89
C ASN A 282 23.19 -8.46 -15.72
N ILE A 283 24.21 -9.03 -15.05
CA ILE A 283 24.92 -8.38 -13.94
C ILE A 283 26.15 -7.65 -14.49
N LYS A 284 26.23 -6.34 -14.23
CA LYS A 284 27.35 -5.48 -14.64
C LYS A 284 27.98 -4.77 -13.45
N GLY A 285 29.29 -4.57 -13.50
CA GLY A 285 30.02 -3.79 -12.53
C GLY A 285 30.08 -2.31 -12.91
N PHE A 286 29.95 -1.43 -11.92
CA PHE A 286 30.34 -0.03 -12.05
C PHE A 286 31.58 0.27 -11.21
N SER A 287 32.38 1.23 -11.67
CA SER A 287 33.46 1.82 -10.88
C SER A 287 32.94 3.13 -10.29
N GLY A 288 32.77 3.18 -8.97
CA GLY A 288 32.30 4.40 -8.31
C GLY A 288 33.35 5.49 -8.36
N VAL A 289 32.95 6.72 -8.68
CA VAL A 289 33.72 7.93 -8.42
C VAL A 289 33.14 8.60 -7.18
N GLU A 290 33.95 8.74 -6.13
CA GLU A 290 33.55 9.56 -4.98
C GLU A 290 33.67 11.04 -5.37
N VAL A 291 32.55 11.75 -5.37
CA VAL A 291 32.52 13.20 -5.54
C VAL A 291 32.13 13.83 -4.22
N THR A 292 33.08 14.55 -3.61
CA THR A 292 32.81 15.37 -2.43
C THR A 292 32.31 16.73 -2.89
N VAL A 293 31.03 17.01 -2.66
CA VAL A 293 30.46 18.34 -2.88
C VAL A 293 30.16 18.94 -1.51
N ALA A 294 30.84 20.04 -1.17
CA ALA A 294 30.65 20.85 0.05
C ALA A 294 29.81 20.13 1.16
N ASP A 295 30.50 19.47 2.07
CA ASP A 295 29.98 18.77 3.26
C ASP A 295 29.22 17.46 3.09
N LYS A 296 29.06 16.89 1.89
CA LYS A 296 28.48 15.55 1.70
C LYS A 296 29.21 14.76 0.61
N THR A 297 29.69 13.60 0.99
CA THR A 297 30.25 12.62 0.02
C THR A 297 29.09 11.89 -0.64
N ARG A 298 28.98 11.93 -1.95
CA ARG A 298 28.03 11.15 -2.74
C ARG A 298 28.77 10.20 -3.67
N LYS A 299 28.36 8.93 -3.69
CA LYS A 299 28.80 8.00 -4.73
C LYS A 299 28.02 8.28 -6.01
N ILE A 300 28.70 8.60 -7.11
CA ILE A 300 28.10 8.74 -8.43
C ILE A 300 28.46 7.49 -9.22
N VAL A 301 27.43 6.84 -9.75
CA VAL A 301 27.58 5.69 -10.66
C VAL A 301 27.91 6.22 -12.04
N VAL A 302 29.09 5.83 -12.56
CA VAL A 302 29.47 6.07 -13.96
C VAL A 302 29.35 4.73 -14.67
N GLU A 303 28.45 4.64 -15.67
CA GLU A 303 28.28 3.46 -16.54
C GLU A 303 29.43 3.30 -17.52
#